data_749786b149b949b34ba6d886a0b5ff47
#
_entry.id   749786b149b949b34ba6d886a0b5ff47
#
_cell.length_a   1.000
_cell.length_b   1.000
_cell.length_c   1.000
_cell.angle_alpha   90.00
_cell.angle_beta   90.00
_cell.angle_gamma   90.00
#
_symmetry.space_group_name_H-M   'P 1'
#
loop_
_entity.id
_entity.type
_entity.pdbx_description
1 polymer ?
#
loop_
_entity_poly.entity_id
_entity_poly.type
_entity_poly.pdbx_seq_one_letter_code
_entity_poly.pdbx_strand_id
1 'polypeptide(L)'
;MEWTNYSFAEPQDEAAFFYGLFLRGHPIQKLREDIDVPAHVLAQWQRLADHDPVYQGTVARILAYRKHVLAIFDSLIFKEIGFPHRLQ
;
A
#
# COMPACT_ATOMS: atom_id res chain seq x y z
N MET A 1 0.22 15.64 2.17
CA MET A 1 0.15 15.29 0.77
C MET A 1 -1.05 14.38 0.52
N GLU A 2 -1.72 14.66 -0.53
CA GLU A 2 -2.86 13.88 -0.93
C GLU A 2 -2.39 12.76 -1.82
N TRP A 3 -2.54 11.56 -1.42
CA TRP A 3 -2.16 10.53 -2.36
C TRP A 3 -3.14 10.43 -3.52
N THR A 4 -4.21 11.19 -3.47
CA THR A 4 -5.06 11.34 -4.64
C THR A 4 -4.39 12.15 -5.73
N ASN A 5 -3.31 12.86 -5.41
CA ASN A 5 -2.56 13.59 -6.42
C ASN A 5 -1.68 12.70 -7.26
N TYR A 6 -1.50 11.46 -6.85
CA TYR A 6 -0.71 10.53 -7.62
C TYR A 6 -1.59 9.80 -8.59
N SER A 7 -1.20 9.82 -9.84
CA SER A 7 -1.95 9.15 -10.90
C SER A 7 -1.19 7.91 -11.33
N PHE A 8 -1.35 6.86 -10.58
CA PHE A 8 -0.72 5.60 -10.94
C PHE A 8 -1.73 4.74 -11.69
N ALA A 9 -1.36 4.33 -12.89
CA ALA A 9 -2.25 3.52 -13.71
C ALA A 9 -2.36 2.09 -13.16
N GLU A 10 -1.29 1.61 -12.55
CA GLU A 10 -1.23 0.23 -12.09
C GLU A 10 -0.65 0.17 -10.68
N PRO A 11 -1.02 -0.82 -9.89
CA PRO A 11 -0.41 -0.98 -8.57
C PRO A 11 1.11 -1.13 -8.64
N GLN A 12 1.62 -1.72 -9.73
CA GLN A 12 3.06 -1.87 -9.91
C GLN A 12 3.75 -0.52 -9.97
N ASP A 13 3.12 0.46 -10.59
CA ASP A 13 3.71 1.78 -10.72
C ASP A 13 3.82 2.47 -9.37
N GLU A 14 2.79 2.34 -8.56
CA GLU A 14 2.81 2.93 -7.23
C GLU A 14 3.81 2.21 -6.34
N ALA A 15 3.86 0.89 -6.40
CA ALA A 15 4.84 0.13 -5.63
C ALA A 15 6.26 0.52 -6.03
N ALA A 16 6.49 0.73 -7.31
CA ALA A 16 7.80 1.15 -7.78
C ALA A 16 8.18 2.53 -7.26
N PHE A 17 7.19 3.42 -7.16
CA PHE A 17 7.42 4.74 -6.59
C PHE A 17 7.93 4.62 -5.15
N PHE A 18 7.26 3.81 -4.33
CA PHE A 18 7.67 3.63 -2.94
C PHE A 18 9.01 2.90 -2.85
N TYR A 19 9.24 1.96 -3.76
CA TYR A 19 10.53 1.29 -3.82
C TYR A 19 11.66 2.28 -4.10
N GLY A 20 11.40 3.25 -4.98
CA GLY A 20 12.36 4.30 -5.25
C GLY A 20 12.69 5.12 -4.00
N LEU A 21 11.67 5.39 -3.17
CA LEU A 21 11.90 6.08 -1.92
C LEU A 21 12.77 5.24 -0.97
N PHE A 22 12.54 3.93 -0.94
CA PHE A 22 13.36 3.04 -0.15
C PHE A 22 14.82 3.13 -0.59
N LEU A 23 15.06 3.13 -1.89
CA LEU A 23 16.42 3.21 -2.40
C LEU A 23 17.09 4.53 -2.04
N ARG A 24 16.30 5.56 -1.75
CA ARG A 24 16.82 6.86 -1.33
C ARG A 24 17.02 6.95 0.18
N GLY A 25 16.75 5.86 0.91
CA GLY A 25 17.02 5.83 2.33
C GLY A 25 15.82 5.94 3.24
N HIS A 26 14.62 5.96 2.70
CA HIS A 26 13.43 6.01 3.55
C HIS A 26 13.23 4.67 4.25
N PRO A 27 12.84 4.68 5.54
CA PRO A 27 12.69 3.43 6.28
C PRO A 27 11.54 2.58 5.73
N ILE A 28 11.77 1.29 5.66
CA ILE A 28 10.77 0.35 5.12
C ILE A 28 9.44 0.46 5.89
N GLN A 29 9.51 0.48 7.20
CA GLN A 29 8.30 0.49 8.01
C GLN A 29 7.46 1.73 7.73
N LYS A 30 8.10 2.87 7.59
CA LYS A 30 7.40 4.11 7.29
C LYS A 30 6.72 4.04 5.93
N LEU A 31 7.41 3.48 4.96
CA LEU A 31 6.84 3.36 3.62
C LEU A 31 5.65 2.40 3.61
N ARG A 32 5.74 1.32 4.36
CA ARG A 32 4.62 0.38 4.46
C ARG A 32 3.41 1.06 5.09
N GLU A 33 3.63 1.89 6.09
CA GLU A 33 2.54 2.64 6.72
C GLU A 33 1.91 3.62 5.73
N ASP A 34 2.73 4.24 4.89
CA ASP A 34 2.23 5.19 3.91
C ASP A 34 1.43 4.50 2.80
N ILE A 35 1.78 3.27 2.46
CA ILE A 35 1.05 2.51 1.46
C ILE A 35 -0.29 2.04 1.99
N ASP A 36 -0.32 1.61 3.24
CA ASP A 36 -1.52 1.05 3.84
C ASP A 36 -2.49 2.17 4.26
N VAL A 37 -3.72 1.78 4.52
CA VAL A 37 -4.72 2.72 5.01
C VAL A 37 -4.57 2.81 6.53
N PRO A 38 -4.43 4.02 7.08
CA PRO A 38 -4.32 4.16 8.53
C PRO A 38 -5.53 3.56 9.24
N ALA A 39 -5.29 2.96 10.38
CA ALA A 39 -6.34 2.25 11.11
C ALA A 39 -7.53 3.13 11.44
N HIS A 40 -7.29 4.38 11.82
CA HIS A 40 -8.39 5.27 12.18
C HIS A 40 -9.23 5.66 10.95
N VAL A 41 -8.60 5.78 9.80
CA VAL A 41 -9.31 6.07 8.56
C VAL A 41 -10.15 4.87 8.16
N LEU A 42 -9.56 3.68 8.27
CA LEU A 42 -10.26 2.45 7.93
C LEU A 42 -11.50 2.27 8.82
N ALA A 43 -11.36 2.53 10.11
CA ALA A 43 -12.48 2.42 11.03
C ALA A 43 -13.61 3.37 10.65
N GLN A 44 -13.25 4.60 10.27
CA GLN A 44 -14.22 5.58 9.84
C GLN A 44 -14.95 5.15 8.57
N TRP A 45 -14.19 4.63 7.61
CA TRP A 45 -14.77 4.15 6.37
C TRP A 45 -15.72 2.97 6.63
N GLN A 46 -15.37 2.08 7.55
CA GLN A 46 -16.20 0.94 7.86
C GLN A 46 -17.52 1.36 8.49
N ARG A 47 -17.49 2.38 9.34
CA ARG A 47 -18.73 2.90 9.92
C ARG A 47 -19.65 3.46 8.85
N LEU A 48 -19.08 4.17 7.89
CA LEU A 48 -19.90 4.71 6.78
C LEU A 48 -20.42 3.58 5.90
N ALA A 49 -19.61 2.57 5.67
CA ALA A 49 -19.99 1.45 4.82
C ALA A 49 -21.10 0.62 5.44
N ASP A 50 -21.23 0.61 6.76
CA ASP A 50 -22.27 -0.14 7.44
C ASP A 50 -23.67 0.34 7.04
N HIS A 51 -23.78 1.57 6.55
CA HIS A 51 -25.06 2.17 6.20
C HIS A 51 -25.26 2.33 4.71
N ASP A 52 -24.27 1.97 3.90
CA ASP A 52 -24.36 2.23 2.46
C ASP A 52 -23.64 1.14 1.67
N PRO A 53 -24.39 0.24 1.02
CA PRO A 53 -23.80 -0.85 0.25
C PRO A 53 -22.88 -0.38 -0.88
N VAL A 54 -23.19 0.76 -1.49
CA VAL A 54 -22.33 1.30 -2.55
C VAL A 54 -20.99 1.69 -1.97
N TYR A 55 -21.03 2.31 -0.80
CA TYR A 55 -19.80 2.71 -0.13
C TYR A 55 -18.99 1.50 0.27
N GLN A 56 -19.65 0.42 0.70
CA GLN A 56 -18.97 -0.83 1.01
C GLN A 56 -18.14 -1.33 -0.17
N GLY A 57 -18.74 -1.33 -1.34
CA GLY A 57 -18.04 -1.78 -2.55
C GLY A 57 -16.83 -0.92 -2.86
N THR A 58 -16.98 0.38 -2.68
CA THR A 58 -15.88 1.31 -2.93
C THR A 58 -14.74 1.08 -1.95
N VAL A 59 -15.06 0.94 -0.67
CA VAL A 59 -14.06 0.70 0.36
C VAL A 59 -13.32 -0.61 0.10
N ALA A 60 -14.08 -1.66 -0.26
CA ALA A 60 -13.47 -2.94 -0.54
C ALA A 60 -12.46 -2.86 -1.68
N ARG A 61 -12.80 -2.10 -2.73
CA ARG A 61 -11.90 -1.95 -3.86
C ARG A 61 -10.64 -1.18 -3.48
N ILE A 62 -10.79 -0.14 -2.68
CA ILE A 62 -9.64 0.63 -2.22
C ILE A 62 -8.71 -0.24 -1.39
N LEU A 63 -9.27 -1.01 -0.47
CA LEU A 63 -8.47 -1.87 0.39
C LEU A 63 -7.74 -2.94 -0.42
N ALA A 64 -8.43 -3.53 -1.40
CA ALA A 64 -7.81 -4.53 -2.25
C ALA A 64 -6.65 -3.93 -3.02
N TYR A 65 -6.83 -2.72 -3.54
CA TYR A 65 -5.79 -2.04 -4.28
C TYR A 65 -4.58 -1.74 -3.38
N ARG A 66 -4.84 -1.20 -2.19
CA ARG A 66 -3.75 -0.89 -1.27
C ARG A 66 -2.97 -2.14 -0.86
N LYS A 67 -3.68 -3.23 -0.61
CA LYS A 67 -3.02 -4.49 -0.28
C LYS A 67 -2.19 -5.02 -1.44
N HIS A 68 -2.67 -4.83 -2.65
CA HIS A 68 -1.92 -5.25 -3.83
C HIS A 68 -0.63 -4.46 -3.96
N VAL A 69 -0.71 -3.14 -3.79
CA VAL A 69 0.47 -2.29 -3.84
C VAL A 69 1.48 -2.72 -2.77
N LEU A 70 0.98 -2.98 -1.56
CA LEU A 70 1.85 -3.38 -0.46
C LEU A 70 2.53 -4.71 -0.76
N ALA A 71 1.80 -5.66 -1.33
CA ALA A 71 2.37 -6.97 -1.66
C ALA A 71 3.49 -6.85 -2.69
N ILE A 72 3.29 -6.00 -3.70
CA ILE A 72 4.31 -5.79 -4.72
C ILE A 72 5.53 -5.09 -4.11
N PHE A 73 5.28 -4.08 -3.29
CA PHE A 73 6.36 -3.39 -2.60
C PHE A 73 7.18 -4.35 -1.75
N ASP A 74 6.50 -5.19 -0.96
CA ASP A 74 7.19 -6.17 -0.12
C ASP A 74 8.02 -7.13 -0.96
N SER A 75 7.51 -7.51 -2.11
CA SER A 75 8.24 -8.39 -3.01
C SER A 75 9.52 -7.73 -3.53
N LEU A 76 9.44 -6.46 -3.88
CA LEU A 76 10.61 -5.73 -4.34
C LEU A 76 11.65 -5.58 -3.23
N ILE A 77 11.18 -5.26 -2.02
CA ILE A 77 12.08 -5.14 -0.87
C ILE A 77 12.76 -6.47 -0.56
N PHE A 78 11.99 -7.54 -0.64
CA PHE A 78 12.50 -8.88 -0.37
C PHE A 78 13.66 -9.21 -1.31
N LYS A 79 13.50 -8.90 -2.57
CA LYS A 79 14.56 -9.13 -3.56
C LYS A 79 15.76 -8.24 -3.30
N GLU A 80 15.52 -6.99 -2.94
CA GLU A 80 16.60 -6.05 -2.73
C GLU A 80 17.46 -6.41 -1.54
N ILE A 81 16.82 -6.84 -0.45
CA ILE A 81 17.56 -7.21 0.75
C ILE A 81 18.33 -8.50 0.55
N GLY A 82 17.93 -9.27 -0.43
CA GLY A 82 18.68 -10.46 -0.79
C GLY A 82 18.57 -11.56 0.22
N PHE A 83 17.35 -11.94 0.48
CA PHE A 83 17.12 -13.01 1.42
C PHE A 83 17.50 -14.39 0.97
N PRO A 84 18.07 -14.55 -0.18
CA PRO A 84 18.41 -15.91 -0.61
C PRO A 84 19.24 -16.63 0.42
N HIS A 85 20.03 -15.88 1.13
CA HIS A 85 20.90 -16.51 2.10
C HIS A 85 20.14 -17.16 3.23
N ARG A 86 18.96 -16.71 3.51
CA ARG A 86 18.23 -17.30 4.61
C ARG A 86 17.61 -18.62 4.20
N LEU A 87 17.73 -18.94 2.99
CA LEU A 87 17.23 -20.21 2.52
C LEU A 87 18.19 -21.32 2.76
N GLN A 88 19.36 -20.96 3.16
CA GLN A 88 20.34 -21.96 3.36
C GLN A 88 20.04 -22.80 4.50
#